data_0bec58da61cc86b63db6e944b4434867
#
_entry.id   0bec58da61cc86b63db6e944b4434867
#
_cell.length_a   1.000
_cell.length_b   1.000
_cell.length_c   1.000
_cell.angle_alpha   90.00
_cell.angle_beta   90.00
_cell.angle_gamma   90.00
#
_symmetry.space_group_name_H-M   'P 1'
#
loop_
_entity.id
_entity.type
_entity.pdbx_description
1 polymer ?
#
loop_
_entity_poly.entity_id
_entity_poly.type
_entity_poly.pdbx_seq_one_letter_code
_entity_poly.pdbx_strand_id
1 'polypeptide(L)'
;AISLELTQQQITQISDQVQAKLDQQSFWVKSNNPINLDWFSELPHIFVAQVDGIVKKIGFPTNYSNLPYLLMYFFALFVVGGAIFRFKERIKQRLAKINSEINRLKYDNQWNTPLAILLTAFLTLSGTLWFLAICQMIGFFFVKNPTEFWDWSFSMAGYWWFFTFWLSLFRPNGIFVRHFEFSQQ
;
A
#
# COMPACT_ATOMS: atom_id res chain seq x y z
N ALA A 1 14.95 -35.65 46.74
CA ALA A 1 15.60 -34.98 45.58
C ALA A 1 14.64 -34.96 44.37
N ILE A 2 14.08 -36.10 43.98
CA ILE A 2 13.20 -36.22 42.75
C ILE A 2 11.93 -35.34 42.83
N SER A 3 11.31 -35.19 44.00
CA SER A 3 10.12 -34.36 44.18
C SER A 3 10.38 -32.86 44.02
N LEU A 4 11.57 -32.41 44.40
CA LEU A 4 11.99 -31.01 44.24
C LEU A 4 12.25 -30.65 42.76
N GLU A 5 12.89 -31.55 42.01
CA GLU A 5 13.12 -31.37 40.57
C GLU A 5 11.81 -31.33 39.77
N LEU A 6 10.86 -32.20 40.09
CA LEU A 6 9.52 -32.21 39.47
C LEU A 6 8.76 -30.89 39.72
N THR A 7 8.82 -30.39 40.97
CA THR A 7 8.17 -29.13 41.32
C THR A 7 8.84 -27.95 40.60
N GLN A 8 10.14 -27.97 40.45
CA GLN A 8 10.89 -26.93 39.74
C GLN A 8 10.60 -26.92 38.25
N GLN A 9 10.47 -28.09 37.63
CA GLN A 9 10.05 -28.22 36.24
C GLN A 9 8.61 -27.71 36.03
N GLN A 10 7.68 -28.04 36.92
CA GLN A 10 6.31 -27.52 36.87
C GLN A 10 6.23 -26.01 36.98
N ILE A 11 7.01 -25.42 37.88
CA ILE A 11 7.08 -23.95 38.05
C ILE A 11 7.60 -23.29 36.81
N THR A 12 8.64 -23.85 36.17
CA THR A 12 9.19 -23.31 34.94
C THR A 12 8.19 -23.41 33.78
N GLN A 13 7.50 -24.53 33.61
CA GLN A 13 6.45 -24.68 32.60
C GLN A 13 5.27 -23.73 32.78
N ILE A 14 4.84 -23.52 34.04
CA ILE A 14 3.76 -22.55 34.35
C ILE A 14 4.24 -21.12 34.06
N SER A 15 5.47 -20.79 34.43
CA SER A 15 6.07 -19.49 34.12
C SER A 15 6.10 -19.19 32.62
N ASP A 16 6.57 -20.15 31.83
CA ASP A 16 6.64 -20.03 30.37
C ASP A 16 5.24 -19.90 29.72
N GLN A 17 4.26 -20.65 30.24
CA GLN A 17 2.88 -20.53 29.77
C GLN A 17 2.23 -19.19 30.15
N VAL A 18 2.53 -18.66 31.33
CA VAL A 18 2.05 -17.34 31.77
C VAL A 18 2.71 -16.24 30.94
N GLN A 19 4.02 -16.37 30.66
CA GLN A 19 4.75 -15.43 29.83
C GLN A 19 4.22 -15.42 28.40
N ALA A 20 4.01 -16.57 27.80
CA ALA A 20 3.41 -16.71 26.46
C ALA A 20 1.98 -16.13 26.39
N LYS A 21 1.17 -16.31 27.45
CA LYS A 21 -0.16 -15.68 27.53
C LYS A 21 -0.09 -14.17 27.75
N LEU A 22 0.86 -13.68 28.52
CA LEU A 22 1.08 -12.25 28.71
C LEU A 22 1.54 -11.59 27.40
N ASP A 23 2.43 -12.23 26.65
CA ASP A 23 2.88 -11.75 25.35
C ASP A 23 1.73 -11.75 24.34
N GLN A 24 0.87 -12.76 24.38
CA GLN A 24 -0.33 -12.83 23.54
C GLN A 24 -1.38 -11.78 23.92
N GLN A 25 -1.52 -11.46 25.22
CA GLN A 25 -2.40 -10.40 25.71
C GLN A 25 -1.81 -9.00 25.53
N SER A 26 -0.48 -8.86 25.61
CA SER A 26 0.20 -7.57 25.36
C SER A 26 -0.01 -7.08 23.91
N PHE A 27 -0.24 -7.99 22.98
CA PHE A 27 -0.63 -7.63 21.61
C PHE A 27 -2.00 -6.90 21.54
N TRP A 28 -2.88 -7.13 22.54
CA TRP A 28 -4.19 -6.49 22.66
C TRP A 28 -4.24 -5.39 23.72
N VAL A 29 -3.17 -5.20 24.50
CA VAL A 29 -3.07 -4.06 25.42
C VAL A 29 -2.87 -2.81 24.57
N LYS A 30 -3.83 -1.91 24.63
CA LYS A 30 -3.78 -0.61 23.98
C LYS A 30 -2.45 0.06 24.27
N SER A 31 -1.53 0.04 23.33
CA SER A 31 -0.27 0.78 23.41
C SER A 31 -0.50 2.29 23.23
N ASN A 32 -1.69 2.70 22.83
CA ASN A 32 -2.07 4.09 22.66
C ASN A 32 -3.02 4.51 23.77
N ASN A 33 -2.81 5.70 24.29
CA ASN A 33 -3.77 6.37 25.16
C ASN A 33 -5.15 6.38 24.48
N PRO A 34 -6.24 6.14 25.23
CA PRO A 34 -7.58 6.22 24.66
C PRO A 34 -7.77 7.60 24.03
N ILE A 35 -8.41 7.63 22.86
CA ILE A 35 -8.79 8.87 22.20
C ILE A 35 -9.80 9.56 23.13
N ASN A 36 -9.35 10.57 23.84
CA ASN A 36 -10.13 11.42 24.72
C ASN A 36 -10.14 12.87 24.18
N LEU A 37 -10.84 13.76 24.87
CA LEU A 37 -10.89 15.17 24.46
C LEU A 37 -9.52 15.85 24.53
N ASP A 38 -8.64 15.40 25.43
CA ASP A 38 -7.28 15.93 25.54
C ASP A 38 -6.46 15.63 24.28
N TRP A 39 -6.67 14.46 23.66
CA TRP A 39 -6.03 14.11 22.38
C TRP A 39 -6.39 15.13 21.28
N PHE A 40 -7.65 15.58 21.22
CA PHE A 40 -8.04 16.62 20.27
C PHE A 40 -7.39 17.97 20.54
N SER A 41 -7.14 18.30 21.80
CA SER A 41 -6.44 19.53 22.17
C SER A 41 -4.96 19.51 21.80
N GLU A 42 -4.33 18.32 21.76
CA GLU A 42 -2.94 18.12 21.36
C GLU A 42 -2.74 18.11 19.84
N LEU A 43 -3.80 17.81 19.05
CA LEU A 43 -3.72 17.75 17.59
C LEU A 43 -3.06 18.98 16.95
N PRO A 44 -3.40 20.23 17.32
CA PRO A 44 -2.75 21.41 16.73
C PRO A 44 -1.25 21.43 16.99
N HIS A 45 -0.80 21.06 18.18
CA HIS A 45 0.63 21.02 18.52
C HIS A 45 1.36 19.93 17.74
N ILE A 46 0.76 18.73 17.63
CA ILE A 46 1.29 17.63 16.83
C ILE A 46 1.39 18.05 15.36
N PHE A 47 0.35 18.71 14.84
CA PHE A 47 0.33 19.18 13.46
C PHE A 47 1.43 20.22 13.20
N VAL A 48 1.58 21.23 14.07
CA VAL A 48 2.63 22.24 13.95
C VAL A 48 4.02 21.60 14.03
N ALA A 49 4.24 20.65 14.95
CA ALA A 49 5.50 19.94 15.04
C ALA A 49 5.80 19.10 13.80
N GLN A 50 4.80 18.47 13.20
CA GLN A 50 4.94 17.72 11.93
C GLN A 50 5.26 18.66 10.78
N VAL A 51 4.56 19.79 10.66
CA VAL A 51 4.82 20.80 9.62
C VAL A 51 6.24 21.37 9.75
N ASP A 52 6.67 21.75 10.97
CA ASP A 52 8.03 22.23 11.22
C ASP A 52 9.08 21.16 10.88
N GLY A 53 8.80 19.90 11.21
CA GLY A 53 9.63 18.77 10.81
C GLY A 53 9.77 18.63 9.28
N ILE A 54 8.66 18.82 8.55
CA ILE A 54 8.65 18.79 7.08
C ILE A 54 9.43 19.97 6.53
N VAL A 55 9.18 21.18 7.01
CA VAL A 55 9.85 22.41 6.56
C VAL A 55 11.36 22.31 6.74
N LYS A 56 11.83 21.75 7.85
CA LYS A 56 13.27 21.53 8.08
C LYS A 56 13.92 20.54 7.11
N LYS A 57 13.15 19.61 6.57
CA LYS A 57 13.61 18.63 5.57
C LYS A 57 13.64 19.21 4.15
N ILE A 58 12.93 20.31 3.90
CA ILE A 58 12.94 20.99 2.60
C ILE A 58 14.27 21.74 2.43
N GLY A 59 14.91 21.58 1.29
CA GLY A 59 16.14 22.27 0.93
C GLY A 59 16.80 21.61 -0.27
N PHE A 60 17.79 22.31 -0.84
CA PHE A 60 18.54 21.75 -1.95
C PHE A 60 19.49 20.65 -1.46
N PRO A 61 19.55 19.52 -2.18
CA PRO A 61 20.48 18.45 -1.87
C PRO A 61 21.94 18.95 -2.03
N THR A 62 22.79 18.50 -1.12
CA THR A 62 24.21 18.87 -1.12
C THR A 62 25.05 18.03 -2.07
N ASN A 63 24.51 16.92 -2.57
CA ASN A 63 25.22 15.99 -3.43
C ASN A 63 24.35 15.53 -4.60
N TYR A 64 24.86 15.76 -5.81
CA TYR A 64 24.21 15.40 -7.08
C TYR A 64 24.85 14.20 -7.79
N SER A 65 25.71 13.44 -7.11
CA SER A 65 26.40 12.29 -7.71
C SER A 65 25.46 11.23 -8.29
N ASN A 66 24.27 11.11 -7.74
CA ASN A 66 23.26 10.13 -8.15
C ASN A 66 22.29 10.65 -9.24
N LEU A 67 22.49 11.88 -9.74
CA LEU A 67 21.61 12.48 -10.74
C LEU A 67 21.41 11.61 -12.00
N PRO A 68 22.44 10.98 -12.60
CA PRO A 68 22.25 10.15 -13.78
C PRO A 68 21.33 8.95 -13.52
N TYR A 69 21.50 8.28 -12.36
CA TYR A 69 20.67 7.15 -11.97
C TYR A 69 19.21 7.56 -11.71
N LEU A 70 19.03 8.71 -11.08
CA LEU A 70 17.70 9.26 -10.85
C LEU A 70 16.98 9.59 -12.16
N LEU A 71 17.65 10.24 -13.10
CA LEU A 71 17.09 10.57 -14.40
C LEU A 71 16.73 9.29 -15.17
N MET A 72 17.61 8.30 -15.16
CA MET A 72 17.32 7.00 -15.79
C MET A 72 16.07 6.34 -15.18
N TYR A 73 15.96 6.35 -13.85
CA TYR A 73 14.83 5.79 -13.14
C TYR A 73 13.53 6.57 -13.42
N PHE A 74 13.60 7.91 -13.41
CA PHE A 74 12.48 8.77 -13.77
C PHE A 74 11.98 8.48 -15.21
N PHE A 75 12.89 8.41 -16.18
CA PHE A 75 12.52 8.08 -17.55
C PHE A 75 11.92 6.68 -17.67
N ALA A 76 12.46 5.69 -16.96
CA ALA A 76 11.91 4.34 -16.95
C ALA A 76 10.45 4.34 -16.44
N LEU A 77 10.19 4.99 -15.30
CA LEU A 77 8.83 5.11 -14.75
C LEU A 77 7.88 5.85 -15.71
N PHE A 78 8.38 6.93 -16.32
CA PHE A 78 7.62 7.75 -17.26
C PHE A 78 7.27 6.97 -18.53
N VAL A 79 8.22 6.25 -19.11
CA VAL A 79 8.03 5.43 -20.30
C VAL A 79 7.05 4.28 -20.03
N VAL A 80 7.22 3.56 -18.91
CA VAL A 80 6.32 2.46 -18.54
C VAL A 80 4.91 2.98 -18.25
N GLY A 81 4.79 4.05 -17.46
CA GLY A 81 3.51 4.70 -17.18
C GLY A 81 2.81 5.21 -18.45
N GLY A 82 3.58 5.84 -19.35
CA GLY A 82 3.11 6.33 -20.64
C GLY A 82 2.69 5.20 -21.58
N ALA A 83 3.42 4.08 -21.60
CA ALA A 83 3.05 2.90 -22.37
C ALA A 83 1.72 2.32 -21.88
N ILE A 84 1.54 2.14 -20.57
CA ILE A 84 0.27 1.67 -19.99
C ILE A 84 -0.86 2.65 -20.34
N PHE A 85 -0.62 3.96 -20.21
CA PHE A 85 -1.60 4.98 -20.56
C PHE A 85 -1.98 4.94 -22.05
N ARG A 86 -1.00 4.76 -22.96
CA ARG A 86 -1.21 4.65 -24.41
C ARG A 86 -2.05 3.42 -24.77
N PHE A 87 -1.87 2.32 -24.06
CA PHE A 87 -2.62 1.09 -24.27
C PHE A 87 -3.91 1.00 -23.44
N LYS A 88 -4.21 1.99 -22.64
CA LYS A 88 -5.36 2.03 -21.72
C LYS A 88 -6.67 1.64 -22.38
N GLU A 89 -6.98 2.20 -23.55
CA GLU A 89 -8.23 1.92 -24.23
C GLU A 89 -8.28 0.49 -24.80
N ARG A 90 -7.16 -0.05 -25.27
CA ARG A 90 -7.09 -1.46 -25.67
C ARG A 90 -7.29 -2.41 -24.48
N ILE A 91 -6.68 -2.07 -23.33
CA ILE A 91 -6.85 -2.84 -22.09
C ILE A 91 -8.32 -2.80 -21.65
N LYS A 92 -8.96 -1.64 -21.67
CA LYS A 92 -10.38 -1.50 -21.33
C LYS A 92 -11.29 -2.30 -22.27
N GLN A 93 -11.02 -2.26 -23.59
CA GLN A 93 -11.79 -3.05 -24.55
C GLN A 93 -11.63 -4.55 -24.30
N ARG A 94 -10.42 -5.04 -24.06
CA ARG A 94 -10.19 -6.43 -23.67
C ARG A 94 -10.90 -6.78 -22.36
N LEU A 95 -10.81 -5.92 -21.36
CA LEU A 95 -11.48 -6.10 -20.08
C LEU A 95 -13.00 -6.16 -20.24
N ALA A 96 -13.58 -5.27 -21.05
CA ALA A 96 -15.01 -5.26 -21.38
C ALA A 96 -15.44 -6.56 -22.07
N LYS A 97 -14.62 -7.07 -23.02
CA LYS A 97 -14.87 -8.35 -23.68
C LYS A 97 -14.86 -9.50 -22.68
N ILE A 98 -13.80 -9.62 -21.88
CA ILE A 98 -13.70 -10.67 -20.86
C ILE A 98 -14.88 -10.58 -19.88
N ASN A 99 -15.21 -9.38 -19.39
CA ASN A 99 -16.35 -9.17 -18.50
C ASN A 99 -17.70 -9.54 -19.14
N SER A 100 -17.84 -9.49 -20.47
CA SER A 100 -19.05 -9.94 -21.18
C SER A 100 -19.13 -11.46 -21.35
N GLU A 101 -18.01 -12.16 -21.26
CA GLU A 101 -17.88 -13.61 -21.37
C GLU A 101 -18.00 -14.31 -20.01
N ILE A 102 -17.68 -13.62 -18.91
CA ILE A 102 -17.85 -14.13 -17.53
C ILE A 102 -19.34 -14.39 -17.28
N ASN A 103 -19.63 -15.49 -16.61
CA ASN A 103 -20.99 -15.94 -16.27
C ASN A 103 -21.81 -16.45 -17.47
N ARG A 104 -21.20 -16.71 -18.63
CA ARG A 104 -21.84 -17.37 -19.77
C ARG A 104 -21.32 -18.80 -19.87
N LEU A 105 -22.14 -19.78 -19.47
CA LEU A 105 -21.83 -21.23 -19.43
C LEU A 105 -21.09 -21.79 -20.65
N LYS A 106 -21.24 -21.17 -21.84
CA LYS A 106 -20.62 -21.63 -23.09
C LYS A 106 -19.24 -21.01 -23.36
N TYR A 107 -18.91 -19.85 -22.76
CA TYR A 107 -17.72 -19.08 -23.09
C TYR A 107 -16.85 -18.75 -21.89
N ASP A 108 -17.31 -19.12 -20.67
CA ASP A 108 -16.56 -18.84 -19.46
C ASP A 108 -15.35 -19.78 -19.36
N ASN A 109 -14.17 -19.17 -19.37
CA ASN A 109 -12.91 -19.86 -19.16
C ASN A 109 -12.38 -19.48 -17.77
N GLN A 110 -11.89 -20.47 -17.03
CA GLN A 110 -11.30 -20.27 -15.70
C GLN A 110 -10.20 -19.18 -15.67
N TRP A 111 -9.56 -18.92 -16.79
CA TRP A 111 -8.53 -17.87 -16.95
C TRP A 111 -9.09 -16.46 -17.11
N ASN A 112 -10.37 -16.30 -17.40
CA ASN A 112 -10.97 -14.98 -17.63
C ASN A 112 -10.93 -14.11 -16.38
N THR A 113 -11.25 -14.66 -15.21
CA THR A 113 -11.23 -13.92 -13.94
C THR A 113 -9.82 -13.48 -13.52
N PRO A 114 -8.81 -14.37 -13.44
CA PRO A 114 -7.44 -13.95 -13.13
C PRO A 114 -6.89 -12.91 -14.12
N LEU A 115 -7.17 -13.11 -15.42
CA LEU A 115 -6.73 -12.18 -16.46
C LEU A 115 -7.39 -10.80 -16.31
N ALA A 116 -8.68 -10.75 -15.99
CA ALA A 116 -9.39 -9.51 -15.76
C ALA A 116 -8.86 -8.76 -14.52
N ILE A 117 -8.57 -9.48 -13.43
CA ILE A 117 -7.93 -8.91 -12.24
C ILE A 117 -6.57 -8.31 -12.59
N LEU A 118 -5.74 -9.05 -13.32
CA LEU A 118 -4.41 -8.61 -13.74
C LEU A 118 -4.48 -7.37 -14.65
N LEU A 119 -5.38 -7.35 -15.62
CA LEU A 119 -5.59 -6.20 -16.52
C LEU A 119 -6.07 -4.97 -15.73
N THR A 120 -6.92 -5.16 -14.73
CA THR A 120 -7.37 -4.08 -13.85
C THR A 120 -6.23 -3.55 -13.01
N ALA A 121 -5.37 -4.42 -12.46
CA ALA A 121 -4.17 -4.04 -11.73
C ALA A 121 -3.21 -3.20 -12.61
N PHE A 122 -2.96 -3.62 -13.84
CA PHE A 122 -2.15 -2.85 -14.79
C PHE A 122 -2.78 -1.50 -15.14
N LEU A 123 -4.10 -1.45 -15.32
CA LEU A 123 -4.79 -0.21 -15.66
C LEU A 123 -4.65 0.85 -14.57
N THR A 124 -4.72 0.44 -13.30
CA THR A 124 -4.58 1.34 -12.15
C THR A 124 -3.14 1.73 -11.86
N LEU A 125 -2.17 0.95 -12.33
CA LEU A 125 -0.75 1.17 -12.07
C LEU A 125 -0.21 2.44 -12.76
N SER A 126 -0.76 2.83 -13.91
CA SER A 126 -0.22 3.98 -14.68
C SER A 126 -0.20 5.27 -13.87
N GLY A 127 -1.27 5.60 -13.14
CA GLY A 127 -1.33 6.79 -12.30
C GLY A 127 -0.32 6.77 -11.16
N THR A 128 -0.11 5.60 -10.57
CA THR A 128 0.87 5.37 -9.50
C THR A 128 2.31 5.58 -9.99
N LEU A 129 2.63 5.10 -11.20
CA LEU A 129 3.96 5.29 -11.78
C LEU A 129 4.26 6.77 -12.07
N TRP A 130 3.26 7.51 -12.55
CA TRP A 130 3.40 8.96 -12.73
C TRP A 130 3.57 9.69 -11.41
N PHE A 131 2.80 9.32 -10.39
CA PHE A 131 2.97 9.88 -9.05
C PHE A 131 4.38 9.62 -8.51
N LEU A 132 4.87 8.38 -8.61
CA LEU A 132 6.25 8.04 -8.21
C LEU A 132 7.29 8.84 -8.98
N ALA A 133 7.15 8.97 -10.29
CA ALA A 133 8.07 9.74 -11.11
C ALA A 133 8.15 11.20 -10.65
N ILE A 134 7.00 11.82 -10.39
CA ILE A 134 6.93 13.20 -9.88
C ILE A 134 7.56 13.30 -8.48
N CYS A 135 7.22 12.39 -7.57
CA CYS A 135 7.79 12.37 -6.22
C CYS A 135 9.32 12.20 -6.24
N GLN A 136 9.85 11.36 -7.12
CA GLN A 136 11.29 11.17 -7.28
C GLN A 136 11.98 12.48 -7.69
N MET A 137 11.40 13.21 -8.63
CA MET A 137 11.94 14.51 -9.05
C MET A 137 11.86 15.53 -7.91
N ILE A 138 10.72 15.63 -7.23
CA ILE A 138 10.55 16.53 -6.09
C ILE A 138 11.56 16.19 -4.98
N GLY A 139 11.67 14.92 -4.61
CA GLY A 139 12.58 14.46 -3.57
C GLY A 139 14.03 14.80 -3.89
N PHE A 140 14.41 14.67 -5.15
CA PHE A 140 15.78 14.98 -5.56
C PHE A 140 16.10 16.47 -5.55
N PHE A 141 15.19 17.33 -6.00
CA PHE A 141 15.48 18.77 -6.13
C PHE A 141 15.19 19.57 -4.87
N PHE A 142 14.25 19.12 -4.04
CA PHE A 142 13.70 19.94 -2.96
C PHE A 142 13.83 19.32 -1.57
N VAL A 143 14.40 18.13 -1.42
CA VAL A 143 14.51 17.44 -0.12
C VAL A 143 15.95 17.19 0.23
N LYS A 144 16.37 17.60 1.45
CA LYS A 144 17.76 17.43 1.93
C LYS A 144 18.17 15.95 2.01
N ASN A 145 17.27 15.08 2.46
CA ASN A 145 17.46 13.63 2.57
C ASN A 145 16.51 12.90 1.63
N PRO A 146 16.85 12.74 0.35
CA PRO A 146 15.94 12.16 -0.64
C PRO A 146 15.58 10.68 -0.35
N THR A 147 16.44 9.92 0.35
CA THR A 147 16.20 8.51 0.66
C THR A 147 14.95 8.28 1.51
N GLU A 148 14.80 9.01 2.62
CA GLU A 148 13.60 8.92 3.47
C GLU A 148 12.33 9.33 2.72
N PHE A 149 12.43 10.36 1.87
CA PHE A 149 11.31 10.82 1.06
C PHE A 149 10.93 9.79 -0.01
N TRP A 150 11.90 9.06 -0.55
CA TRP A 150 11.64 8.00 -1.51
C TRP A 150 10.91 6.82 -0.87
N ASP A 151 11.35 6.38 0.31
CA ASP A 151 10.67 5.30 1.06
C ASP A 151 9.22 5.67 1.38
N TRP A 152 9.01 6.91 1.82
CA TRP A 152 7.67 7.45 2.03
C TRP A 152 6.85 7.48 0.74
N SER A 153 7.44 7.96 -0.36
CA SER A 153 6.77 8.04 -1.68
C SER A 153 6.38 6.67 -2.20
N PHE A 154 7.23 5.67 -2.04
CA PHE A 154 6.91 4.28 -2.40
C PHE A 154 5.75 3.72 -1.58
N SER A 155 5.76 3.97 -0.27
CA SER A 155 4.68 3.54 0.61
C SER A 155 3.35 4.19 0.22
N MET A 156 3.34 5.50 -0.01
CA MET A 156 2.16 6.25 -0.47
C MET A 156 1.67 5.79 -1.84
N ALA A 157 2.58 5.55 -2.77
CA ALA A 157 2.25 5.02 -4.09
C ALA A 157 1.64 3.61 -4.00
N GLY A 158 2.19 2.76 -3.12
CA GLY A 158 1.64 1.43 -2.85
C GLY A 158 0.22 1.49 -2.31
N TYR A 159 -0.04 2.34 -1.31
CA TYR A 159 -1.40 2.55 -0.80
C TYR A 159 -2.34 3.11 -1.86
N TRP A 160 -1.89 4.13 -2.61
CA TRP A 160 -2.67 4.70 -3.71
C TRP A 160 -3.06 3.66 -4.74
N TRP A 161 -2.09 2.84 -5.18
CA TRP A 161 -2.36 1.77 -6.13
C TRP A 161 -3.32 0.75 -5.55
N PHE A 162 -3.12 0.30 -4.32
CA PHE A 162 -3.99 -0.66 -3.66
C PHE A 162 -5.44 -0.17 -3.60
N PHE A 163 -5.66 1.06 -3.13
CA PHE A 163 -7.01 1.62 -3.04
C PHE A 163 -7.65 1.83 -4.41
N THR A 164 -6.91 2.36 -5.39
CA THR A 164 -7.45 2.57 -6.75
C THR A 164 -7.73 1.25 -7.45
N PHE A 165 -6.91 0.24 -7.25
CA PHE A 165 -7.14 -1.12 -7.74
C PHE A 165 -8.40 -1.71 -7.10
N TRP A 166 -8.50 -1.66 -5.78
CA TRP A 166 -9.65 -2.18 -5.04
C TRP A 166 -10.95 -1.49 -5.46
N LEU A 167 -10.98 -0.16 -5.49
CA LEU A 167 -12.13 0.59 -5.98
C LEU A 167 -12.51 0.23 -7.43
N SER A 168 -11.53 -0.09 -8.27
CA SER A 168 -11.78 -0.48 -9.66
C SER A 168 -12.43 -1.85 -9.79
N LEU A 169 -12.16 -2.78 -8.86
CA LEU A 169 -12.80 -4.09 -8.80
C LEU A 169 -14.30 -4.00 -8.40
N PHE A 170 -14.65 -3.02 -7.54
CA PHE A 170 -16.02 -2.83 -7.03
C PHE A 170 -16.84 -1.82 -7.84
N ARG A 171 -16.31 -1.27 -8.93
CA ARG A 171 -17.12 -0.40 -9.81
C ARG A 171 -18.31 -1.14 -10.39
N PRO A 172 -19.41 -0.46 -10.77
CA PRO A 172 -20.64 -1.08 -11.31
C PRO A 172 -20.42 -2.04 -12.48
N ASN A 173 -19.35 -1.84 -13.25
CA ASN A 173 -18.90 -2.74 -14.31
C ASN A 173 -17.65 -3.53 -13.94
N GLY A 174 -17.29 -3.55 -12.67
CA GLY A 174 -16.13 -4.25 -12.14
C GLY A 174 -16.36 -5.75 -12.07
N ILE A 175 -15.25 -6.50 -11.94
CA ILE A 175 -15.23 -7.95 -11.95
C ILE A 175 -16.06 -8.53 -10.80
N PHE A 176 -15.96 -7.96 -9.61
CA PHE A 176 -16.68 -8.47 -8.43
C PHE A 176 -18.19 -8.29 -8.54
N VAL A 177 -18.64 -7.15 -9.05
CA VAL A 177 -20.08 -6.90 -9.21
C VAL A 177 -20.70 -7.87 -10.21
N ARG A 178 -19.98 -8.21 -11.28
CA ARG A 178 -20.46 -9.15 -12.30
C ARG A 178 -20.30 -10.62 -11.90
N HIS A 179 -19.23 -10.95 -11.20
CA HIS A 179 -18.95 -12.35 -10.83
C HIS A 179 -19.83 -12.80 -9.65
N PHE A 180 -20.13 -11.91 -8.72
CA PHE A 180 -20.92 -12.25 -7.52
C PHE A 180 -22.37 -11.75 -7.59
N GLU A 181 -22.81 -11.22 -8.74
CA GLU A 181 -24.17 -10.72 -8.94
C GLU A 181 -24.67 -9.81 -7.80
N PHE A 182 -23.77 -8.95 -7.29
CA PHE A 182 -24.22 -7.94 -6.34
C PHE A 182 -25.25 -7.07 -7.03
N SER A 183 -26.54 -7.38 -6.77
CA SER A 183 -27.64 -6.61 -7.32
C SER A 183 -27.51 -5.17 -6.80
N GLN A 184 -27.48 -4.24 -7.73
CA GLN A 184 -27.63 -2.84 -7.40
C GLN A 184 -29.09 -2.65 -6.96
N GLN A 185 -29.33 -2.71 -5.64
CA GLN A 185 -30.52 -2.16 -5.03
C GLN A 185 -30.34 -0.67 -4.79
#